data_da140d08f668d4ebc4b97cb16ca79bdb
#
_entry.id   da140d08f668d4ebc4b97cb16ca79bdb
#
_cell.length_a   1.000
_cell.length_b   1.000
_cell.length_c   1.000
_cell.angle_alpha   90.00
_cell.angle_beta   90.00
_cell.angle_gamma   90.00
#
_symmetry.space_group_name_H-M   'P 1'
#
loop_
_entity.id
_entity.type
_entity.pdbx_description
1 polymer ?
#
loop_
_entity_poly.entity_id
_entity_poly.type
_entity_poly.pdbx_seq_one_letter_code
_entity_poly.pdbx_strand_id
1 'polypeptide(L)'
;MFTGRAVVPVKILQPFGDWKAGDIVLIEDWKAKELWEARVVDVIDETDKVIGEIDRAIAEERSNEPLMPLPAGLYERAAFYMYYLENYVRLNAGESIETINVKLTKLANLKKKTEHLKTIRFNKILKAVMLRPNSLELLSRLSPEERRVYLQLSKIRNEWLGED
;
A
#
# COMPACT_ATOMS: atom_id res chain seq x y z
N MET A 1 9.67 -5.36 1.63
CA MET A 1 9.48 -5.97 2.96
C MET A 1 8.31 -5.30 3.68
N PHE A 2 7.50 -6.10 4.34
CA PHE A 2 6.34 -5.59 5.07
C PHE A 2 6.74 -5.11 6.47
N THR A 3 6.20 -3.97 6.88
CA THR A 3 6.67 -3.23 8.05
C THR A 3 5.74 -3.32 9.27
N GLY A 4 4.59 -4.00 9.15
CA GLY A 4 3.56 -4.03 10.18
C GLY A 4 2.70 -2.76 10.25
N ARG A 5 2.84 -1.85 9.28
CA ARG A 5 2.04 -0.61 9.23
C ARG A 5 0.65 -0.83 8.66
N ALA A 6 0.42 -1.97 8.04
CA ALA A 6 -0.89 -2.37 7.55
C ALA A 6 -1.38 -3.61 8.27
N VAL A 7 -2.67 -3.69 8.47
CA VAL A 7 -3.35 -4.91 8.92
C VAL A 7 -4.25 -5.41 7.80
N VAL A 8 -4.33 -6.71 7.66
CA VAL A 8 -5.09 -7.37 6.61
C VAL A 8 -5.96 -8.47 7.19
N PRO A 9 -7.16 -8.70 6.64
CA PRO A 9 -8.03 -9.76 7.11
C PRO A 9 -7.56 -11.10 6.56
N VAL A 10 -7.54 -12.09 7.44
CA VAL A 10 -7.22 -13.49 7.09
C VAL A 10 -8.22 -14.42 7.73
N LYS A 11 -8.42 -15.58 7.11
CA LYS A 11 -9.22 -16.67 7.66
C LYS A 11 -8.29 -17.72 8.21
N ILE A 12 -8.48 -18.09 9.46
CA ILE A 12 -7.70 -19.14 10.12
C ILE A 12 -8.10 -20.50 9.55
N LEU A 13 -7.13 -21.25 9.02
CA LEU A 13 -7.36 -22.58 8.45
C LEU A 13 -7.12 -23.70 9.46
N GLN A 14 -6.22 -23.49 10.39
CA GLN A 14 -5.90 -24.45 11.46
C GLN A 14 -5.65 -23.69 12.76
N PRO A 15 -5.97 -24.30 13.91
CA PRO A 15 -5.79 -23.61 15.20
C PRO A 15 -4.37 -23.08 15.36
N PHE A 16 -4.26 -21.83 15.80
CA PHE A 16 -2.98 -21.17 16.03
C PHE A 16 -3.11 -20.18 17.19
N GLY A 17 -2.39 -20.41 18.27
CA GLY A 17 -2.53 -19.62 19.49
C GLY A 17 -3.98 -19.70 20.01
N ASP A 18 -4.59 -18.52 20.23
CA ASP A 18 -5.98 -18.43 20.71
C ASP A 18 -7.02 -18.47 19.56
N TRP A 19 -6.56 -18.54 18.32
CA TRP A 19 -7.43 -18.55 17.15
C TRP A 19 -7.87 -19.96 16.81
N LYS A 20 -9.14 -20.08 16.39
CA LYS A 20 -9.75 -21.32 15.97
C LYS A 20 -9.91 -21.33 14.44
N ALA A 21 -9.92 -22.53 13.86
CA ALA A 21 -10.22 -22.70 12.45
C ALA A 21 -11.56 -22.06 12.09
N GLY A 22 -11.57 -21.26 11.01
CA GLY A 22 -12.74 -20.52 10.55
C GLY A 22 -12.84 -19.07 11.07
N ASP A 23 -12.07 -18.71 12.08
CA ASP A 23 -12.04 -17.33 12.56
C ASP A 23 -11.51 -16.39 11.48
N ILE A 24 -12.09 -15.19 11.41
CA ILE A 24 -11.60 -14.09 10.57
C ILE A 24 -10.98 -13.07 11.50
N VAL A 25 -9.70 -12.80 11.30
CA VAL A 25 -8.93 -11.89 12.15
C VAL A 25 -8.15 -10.89 11.32
N LEU A 26 -7.88 -9.72 11.90
CA LEU A 26 -7.01 -8.71 11.32
C LEU A 26 -5.61 -8.88 11.91
N ILE A 27 -4.62 -9.07 11.06
CA ILE A 27 -3.23 -9.24 11.49
C ILE A 27 -2.30 -8.37 10.67
N GLU A 28 -1.11 -8.11 11.20
CA GLU A 28 -0.09 -7.33 10.52
C GLU A 28 0.34 -8.00 9.20
N ASP A 29 0.65 -7.19 8.21
CA ASP A 29 1.00 -7.63 6.85
C ASP A 29 2.14 -8.66 6.80
N TRP A 30 3.23 -8.45 7.54
CA TRP A 30 4.34 -9.40 7.59
C TRP A 30 3.94 -10.75 8.19
N LYS A 31 3.07 -10.72 9.20
CA LYS A 31 2.56 -11.92 9.85
C LYS A 31 1.59 -12.68 8.95
N ALA A 32 0.73 -11.94 8.25
CA ALA A 32 -0.17 -12.52 7.24
C ALA A 32 0.63 -13.23 6.14
N LYS A 33 1.71 -12.63 5.66
CA LYS A 33 2.61 -13.24 4.68
C LYS A 33 3.16 -14.57 5.18
N GLU A 34 3.75 -14.58 6.37
CA GLU A 34 4.37 -15.78 6.95
C GLU A 34 3.36 -16.89 7.18
N LEU A 35 2.21 -16.57 7.78
CA LEU A 35 1.18 -17.55 8.08
C LEU A 35 0.48 -18.08 6.82
N TRP A 36 0.34 -17.24 5.79
CA TRP A 36 -0.19 -17.68 4.51
C TRP A 36 0.77 -18.64 3.80
N GLU A 37 2.05 -18.32 3.77
CA GLU A 37 3.09 -19.20 3.21
C GLU A 37 3.16 -20.55 3.94
N ALA A 38 2.94 -20.54 5.26
CA ALA A 38 2.87 -21.75 6.10
C ALA A 38 1.53 -22.48 6.03
N ARG A 39 0.54 -21.96 5.26
CA ARG A 39 -0.81 -22.53 5.13
C ARG A 39 -1.60 -22.60 6.44
N VAL A 40 -1.27 -21.73 7.38
CA VAL A 40 -2.03 -21.57 8.64
C VAL A 40 -3.26 -20.70 8.42
N VAL A 41 -3.16 -19.74 7.53
CA VAL A 41 -4.27 -18.82 7.18
C VAL A 41 -4.48 -18.78 5.68
N ASP A 42 -5.69 -18.37 5.28
CA ASP A 42 -6.00 -17.94 3.93
C ASP A 42 -6.18 -16.42 3.93
N VAL A 43 -5.70 -15.76 2.89
CA VAL A 43 -5.85 -14.31 2.74
C VAL A 43 -7.23 -14.00 2.21
N ILE A 44 -7.93 -13.08 2.87
CA ILE A 44 -9.17 -12.52 2.32
C ILE A 44 -8.79 -11.44 1.34
N ASP A 45 -9.10 -11.65 0.07
CA ASP A 45 -8.72 -10.76 -1.02
C ASP A 45 -9.54 -9.47 -1.00
N GLU A 46 -8.96 -8.39 -0.48
CA GLU A 46 -9.54 -7.06 -0.51
C GLU A 46 -8.91 -6.16 -1.59
N THR A 47 -8.34 -6.76 -2.65
CA THR A 47 -7.71 -6.00 -3.74
C THR A 47 -8.67 -4.97 -4.33
N ASP A 48 -9.91 -5.34 -4.60
CA ASP A 48 -10.90 -4.42 -5.20
C ASP A 48 -11.20 -3.25 -4.28
N LYS A 49 -11.25 -3.48 -2.98
CA LYS A 49 -11.43 -2.41 -1.98
C LYS A 49 -10.24 -1.44 -1.99
N VAL A 50 -9.03 -1.96 -2.02
CA VAL A 50 -7.81 -1.14 -2.09
C VAL A 50 -7.77 -0.34 -3.39
N ILE A 51 -8.09 -0.95 -4.52
CA ILE A 51 -8.19 -0.26 -5.82
C ILE A 51 -9.21 0.88 -5.74
N GLY A 52 -10.36 0.66 -5.12
CA GLY A 52 -11.38 1.69 -4.91
C GLY A 52 -10.88 2.84 -4.06
N GLU A 53 -10.11 2.56 -3.01
CA GLU A 53 -9.50 3.59 -2.17
C GLU A 53 -8.44 4.40 -2.94
N ILE A 54 -7.65 3.73 -3.79
CA ILE A 54 -6.66 4.40 -4.66
C ILE A 54 -7.37 5.28 -5.68
N ASP A 55 -8.41 4.80 -6.33
CA ASP A 55 -9.21 5.59 -7.29
C ASP A 55 -9.77 6.86 -6.65
N ARG A 56 -10.28 6.73 -5.43
CA ARG A 56 -10.80 7.85 -4.66
C ARG A 56 -9.71 8.85 -4.33
N ALA A 57 -8.55 8.36 -3.90
CA ALA A 57 -7.38 9.21 -3.62
C ALA A 57 -6.90 9.95 -4.87
N ILE A 58 -6.86 9.29 -6.02
CA ILE A 58 -6.52 9.92 -7.31
C ILE A 58 -7.50 11.05 -7.63
N ALA A 59 -8.80 10.81 -7.48
CA ALA A 59 -9.84 11.81 -7.72
C ALA A 59 -9.68 13.02 -6.79
N GLU A 60 -9.42 12.79 -5.50
CA GLU A 60 -9.18 13.86 -4.52
C GLU A 60 -7.93 14.67 -4.87
N GLU A 61 -6.84 14.02 -5.29
CA GLU A 61 -5.62 14.72 -5.68
C GLU A 61 -5.81 15.58 -6.93
N ARG A 62 -6.62 15.13 -7.88
CA ARG A 62 -6.93 15.90 -9.09
C ARG A 62 -7.86 17.08 -8.82
N SER A 63 -8.74 16.97 -7.83
CA SER A 63 -9.71 18.00 -7.49
C SER A 63 -9.19 19.07 -6.53
N ASN A 64 -8.03 18.84 -5.91
CA ASN A 64 -7.46 19.73 -4.93
C ASN A 64 -6.00 20.06 -5.29
N GLU A 65 -5.61 21.32 -5.12
CA GLU A 65 -4.25 21.76 -5.38
C GLU A 65 -3.27 21.22 -4.31
N PRO A 66 -3.55 21.33 -3.00
CA PRO A 66 -2.64 20.78 -2.00
C PRO A 66 -2.72 19.26 -1.94
N LEU A 67 -1.69 18.65 -1.35
CA LEU A 67 -1.72 17.23 -1.01
C LEU A 67 -2.87 16.93 -0.05
N MET A 68 -3.59 15.86 -0.34
CA MET A 68 -4.66 15.38 0.52
C MET A 68 -4.16 14.24 1.42
N PRO A 69 -4.70 14.07 2.63
CA PRO A 69 -4.33 12.93 3.46
C PRO A 69 -4.77 11.61 2.82
N LEU A 70 -3.95 10.57 2.94
CA LEU A 70 -4.27 9.23 2.48
C LEU A 70 -4.88 8.39 3.62
N PRO A 71 -5.71 7.39 3.29
CA PRO A 71 -6.08 6.37 4.26
C PRO A 71 -4.83 5.71 4.86
N ALA A 72 -4.85 5.46 6.16
CA ALA A 72 -3.72 4.87 6.85
C ALA A 72 -3.33 3.52 6.23
N GLY A 73 -2.04 3.35 5.96
CA GLY A 73 -1.49 2.10 5.43
C GLY A 73 -1.92 1.76 4.01
N LEU A 74 -2.38 2.73 3.21
CA LEU A 74 -2.86 2.45 1.84
C LEU A 74 -1.76 1.85 0.96
N TYR A 75 -0.56 2.43 0.95
CA TYR A 75 0.55 1.91 0.15
C TYR A 75 1.01 0.53 0.63
N GLU A 76 1.04 0.32 1.94
CA GLU A 76 1.43 -0.94 2.54
C GLU A 76 0.40 -2.03 2.25
N ARG A 77 -0.90 -1.73 2.29
CA ARG A 77 -1.95 -2.67 1.89
C ARG A 77 -1.87 -2.99 0.40
N ALA A 78 -1.63 -1.99 -0.43
CA ALA A 78 -1.42 -2.20 -1.86
C ALA A 78 -0.22 -3.13 -2.11
N ALA A 79 0.89 -2.90 -1.44
CA ALA A 79 2.09 -3.74 -1.55
C ALA A 79 1.81 -5.18 -1.10
N PHE A 80 1.05 -5.36 -0.03
CA PHE A 80 0.66 -6.69 0.45
C PHE A 80 -0.17 -7.44 -0.59
N TYR A 81 -1.19 -6.80 -1.18
CA TYR A 81 -2.02 -7.47 -2.19
C TYR A 81 -1.31 -7.68 -3.51
N MET A 82 -0.33 -6.85 -3.87
CA MET A 82 0.57 -7.13 -4.99
C MET A 82 1.35 -8.42 -4.74
N TYR A 83 1.93 -8.57 -3.56
CA TYR A 83 2.61 -9.79 -3.15
C TYR A 83 1.67 -11.00 -3.17
N TYR A 84 0.48 -10.85 -2.59
CA TYR A 84 -0.54 -11.91 -2.57
C TYR A 84 -0.90 -12.38 -3.97
N LEU A 85 -1.20 -11.44 -4.88
CA LEU A 85 -1.58 -11.76 -6.26
C LEU A 85 -0.42 -12.38 -7.05
N GLU A 86 0.80 -11.88 -6.89
CA GLU A 86 1.99 -12.43 -7.55
C GLU A 86 2.28 -13.89 -7.14
N ASN A 87 2.01 -14.23 -5.89
CA ASN A 87 2.31 -15.55 -5.34
C ASN A 87 1.10 -16.48 -5.26
N TYR A 88 -0.06 -16.01 -5.72
CA TYR A 88 -1.32 -16.76 -5.63
C TYR A 88 -1.22 -18.13 -6.32
N VAL A 89 -0.69 -18.16 -7.52
CA VAL A 89 -0.57 -19.40 -8.30
C VAL A 89 0.34 -20.41 -7.60
N ARG A 90 1.46 -19.92 -7.05
CA ARG A 90 2.43 -20.76 -6.34
C ARG A 90 1.82 -21.42 -5.10
N LEU A 91 1.02 -20.67 -4.36
CA LEU A 91 0.44 -21.13 -3.08
C LEU A 91 -0.93 -21.80 -3.23
N ASN A 92 -1.59 -21.64 -4.38
CA ASN A 92 -2.90 -22.22 -4.67
C ASN A 92 -2.84 -23.04 -5.97
N ALA A 93 -1.92 -24.01 -6.00
CA ALA A 93 -1.78 -24.92 -7.13
C ALA A 93 -3.09 -25.69 -7.36
N GLY A 94 -3.52 -25.79 -8.63
CA GLY A 94 -4.75 -26.47 -9.02
C GLY A 94 -5.94 -25.53 -9.27
N GLU A 95 -5.78 -24.23 -9.08
CA GLU A 95 -6.78 -23.25 -9.46
C GLU A 95 -7.01 -23.21 -10.98
N SER A 96 -8.23 -22.84 -11.38
CA SER A 96 -8.59 -22.74 -12.81
C SER A 96 -7.80 -21.60 -13.49
N ILE A 97 -7.61 -21.74 -14.80
CA ILE A 97 -6.99 -20.70 -15.63
C ILE A 97 -7.76 -19.39 -15.54
N GLU A 98 -9.09 -19.46 -15.48
CA GLU A 98 -9.95 -18.27 -15.35
C GLU A 98 -9.68 -17.52 -14.05
N THR A 99 -9.56 -18.23 -12.94
CA THR A 99 -9.24 -17.63 -11.64
C THR A 99 -7.86 -16.99 -11.66
N ILE A 100 -6.88 -17.66 -12.24
CA ILE A 100 -5.51 -17.14 -12.38
C ILE A 100 -5.52 -15.86 -13.22
N ASN A 101 -6.23 -15.85 -14.36
CA ASN A 101 -6.31 -14.68 -15.23
C ASN A 101 -6.98 -13.49 -14.53
N VAL A 102 -8.03 -13.72 -13.74
CA VAL A 102 -8.67 -12.68 -12.94
C VAL A 102 -7.67 -12.07 -11.94
N LYS A 103 -6.90 -12.91 -11.24
CA LYS A 103 -5.89 -12.44 -10.28
C LYS A 103 -4.78 -11.64 -10.96
N LEU A 104 -4.29 -12.08 -12.12
CA LEU A 104 -3.26 -11.36 -12.88
C LEU A 104 -3.77 -10.01 -13.41
N THR A 105 -5.03 -9.94 -13.84
CA THR A 105 -5.66 -8.69 -14.28
C THR A 105 -5.78 -7.70 -13.12
N LYS A 106 -6.19 -8.17 -11.96
CA LYS A 106 -6.24 -7.34 -10.74
C LYS A 106 -4.85 -6.83 -10.35
N LEU A 107 -3.83 -7.68 -10.45
CA LEU A 107 -2.44 -7.30 -10.17
C LEU A 107 -1.97 -6.16 -11.09
N ALA A 108 -2.17 -6.31 -12.39
CA ALA A 108 -1.81 -5.28 -13.36
C ALA A 108 -2.52 -3.95 -13.09
N ASN A 109 -3.80 -4.01 -12.77
CA ASN A 109 -4.61 -2.84 -12.44
C ASN A 109 -4.15 -2.16 -11.15
N LEU A 110 -3.89 -2.95 -10.10
CA LEU A 110 -3.39 -2.45 -8.82
C LEU A 110 -2.03 -1.75 -8.97
N LYS A 111 -1.09 -2.38 -9.70
CA LYS A 111 0.22 -1.79 -9.98
C LYS A 111 0.10 -0.46 -10.71
N LYS A 112 -0.68 -0.43 -11.78
CA LYS A 112 -0.87 0.77 -12.61
C LYS A 112 -1.46 1.92 -11.82
N LYS A 113 -2.51 1.67 -11.04
CA LYS A 113 -3.19 2.72 -10.26
C LYS A 113 -2.34 3.21 -9.09
N THR A 114 -1.62 2.31 -8.43
CA THR A 114 -0.69 2.68 -7.36
C THR A 114 0.43 3.58 -7.89
N GLU A 115 1.02 3.23 -9.02
CA GLU A 115 2.04 4.04 -9.69
C GLU A 115 1.48 5.42 -10.07
N HIS A 116 0.26 5.46 -10.61
CA HIS A 116 -0.39 6.71 -11.00
C HIS A 116 -0.60 7.64 -9.79
N LEU A 117 -1.12 7.11 -8.69
CA LEU A 117 -1.29 7.88 -7.45
C LEU A 117 0.05 8.39 -6.92
N LYS A 118 1.05 7.53 -6.86
CA LYS A 118 2.40 7.90 -6.41
C LYS A 118 3.01 8.99 -7.28
N THR A 119 2.80 8.95 -8.59
CA THR A 119 3.31 9.95 -9.52
C THR A 119 2.66 11.31 -9.29
N ILE A 120 1.33 11.36 -9.16
CA ILE A 120 0.60 12.61 -8.87
C ILE A 120 1.11 13.22 -7.57
N ARG A 121 1.22 12.42 -6.53
CA ARG A 121 1.65 12.87 -5.22
C ARG A 121 3.12 13.29 -5.20
N PHE A 122 3.99 12.56 -5.90
CA PHE A 122 5.39 12.92 -6.05
C PHE A 122 5.56 14.30 -6.69
N ASN A 123 4.81 14.59 -7.74
CA ASN A 123 4.84 15.90 -8.38
C ASN A 123 4.41 17.02 -7.42
N LYS A 124 3.39 16.78 -6.60
CA LYS A 124 2.97 17.73 -5.56
C LYS A 124 4.03 17.90 -4.46
N ILE A 125 4.70 16.82 -4.06
CA ILE A 125 5.80 16.86 -3.08
C ILE A 125 6.96 17.69 -3.63
N LEU A 126 7.36 17.46 -4.88
CA LEU A 126 8.42 18.25 -5.53
C LEU A 126 8.08 19.74 -5.53
N LYS A 127 6.87 20.09 -5.93
CA LYS A 127 6.38 21.46 -5.94
C LYS A 127 6.42 22.08 -4.54
N ALA A 128 6.00 21.31 -3.54
CA ALA A 128 6.02 21.77 -2.15
C ALA A 128 7.44 21.98 -1.62
N VAL A 129 8.38 21.10 -1.97
CA VAL A 129 9.81 21.26 -1.62
C VAL A 129 10.37 22.57 -2.21
N MET A 130 10.00 22.90 -3.44
CA MET A 130 10.46 24.12 -4.10
C MET A 130 9.85 25.40 -3.52
N LEU A 131 8.58 25.35 -3.09
CA LEU A 131 7.83 26.53 -2.65
C LEU A 131 7.77 26.70 -1.12
N ARG A 132 7.69 25.62 -0.38
CA ARG A 132 7.51 25.63 1.08
C ARG A 132 8.24 24.47 1.76
N PRO A 133 9.57 24.52 1.87
CA PRO A 133 10.36 23.36 2.27
C PRO A 133 10.16 22.84 3.71
N ASN A 134 9.49 23.56 4.61
CA ASN A 134 9.39 23.19 6.03
C ASN A 134 7.95 23.34 6.60
N SER A 135 6.93 22.98 5.82
CA SER A 135 5.54 23.06 6.29
C SER A 135 5.15 21.87 7.15
N LEU A 136 4.82 22.11 8.43
CA LEU A 136 4.31 21.07 9.34
C LEU A 136 2.94 20.54 8.89
N GLU A 137 2.11 21.41 8.33
CA GLU A 137 0.80 21.00 7.78
C GLU A 137 0.96 20.01 6.65
N LEU A 138 1.89 20.26 5.75
CA LEU A 138 2.21 19.34 4.67
C LEU A 138 2.67 17.98 5.20
N LEU A 139 3.59 17.98 6.17
CA LEU A 139 4.10 16.75 6.76
C LEU A 139 3.00 15.88 7.38
N SER A 140 1.97 16.50 7.93
CA SER A 140 0.84 15.77 8.53
C SER A 140 0.00 15.01 7.49
N ARG A 141 0.05 15.43 6.22
CA ARG A 141 -0.71 14.84 5.11
C ARG A 141 0.08 13.78 4.35
N LEU A 142 1.36 13.62 4.64
CA LEU A 142 2.23 12.67 3.98
C LEU A 142 2.23 11.31 4.69
N SER A 143 2.27 10.22 3.90
CA SER A 143 2.55 8.90 4.43
C SER A 143 3.99 8.84 4.97
N PRO A 144 4.35 7.84 5.80
CA PRO A 144 5.72 7.71 6.28
C PRO A 144 6.77 7.62 5.16
N GLU A 145 6.46 6.92 4.05
CA GLU A 145 7.35 6.85 2.88
C GLU A 145 7.52 8.22 2.23
N GLU A 146 6.43 8.94 2.06
CA GLU A 146 6.41 10.26 1.44
C GLU A 146 7.15 11.28 2.30
N ARG A 147 7.04 11.21 3.62
CA ARG A 147 7.81 12.08 4.54
C ARG A 147 9.31 11.91 4.32
N ARG A 148 9.77 10.68 4.17
CA ARG A 148 11.17 10.40 3.91
C ARG A 148 11.62 11.02 2.58
N VAL A 149 10.85 10.86 1.53
CA VAL A 149 11.11 11.46 0.22
C VAL A 149 11.16 12.99 0.32
N TYR A 150 10.17 13.59 0.98
CA TYR A 150 10.11 15.03 1.19
C TYR A 150 11.35 15.55 1.92
N LEU A 151 11.78 14.89 2.99
CA LEU A 151 12.94 15.29 3.76
C LEU A 151 14.24 15.17 2.95
N GLN A 152 14.38 14.09 2.17
CA GLN A 152 15.53 13.90 1.29
C GLN A 152 15.59 14.97 0.20
N LEU A 153 14.48 15.27 -0.45
CA LEU A 153 14.40 16.31 -1.48
C LEU A 153 14.67 17.70 -0.90
N SER A 154 14.15 17.99 0.30
CA SER A 154 14.41 19.26 1.00
C SER A 154 15.89 19.41 1.33
N LYS A 155 16.55 18.35 1.76
CA LYS A 155 17.97 18.33 2.03
C LYS A 155 18.78 18.61 0.77
N ILE A 156 18.47 17.94 -0.33
CA ILE A 156 19.14 18.15 -1.62
C ILE A 156 18.98 19.61 -2.08
N ARG A 157 17.75 20.14 -2.00
CA ARG A 157 17.47 21.52 -2.34
C ARG A 157 18.31 22.50 -1.51
N ASN A 158 18.33 22.31 -0.21
CA ASN A 158 19.05 23.20 0.72
C ASN A 158 20.57 23.16 0.48
N GLU A 159 21.13 21.98 0.27
CA GLU A 159 22.55 21.82 -0.07
C GLU A 159 22.89 22.52 -1.39
N TRP A 160 22.06 22.35 -2.40
CA TRP A 160 22.27 22.99 -3.71
C TRP A 160 22.20 24.50 -3.63
N LEU A 161 21.28 25.06 -2.85
CA LEU A 161 21.10 26.50 -2.69
C LEU A 161 22.05 27.11 -1.63
N GLY A 162 22.81 26.28 -0.91
CA GLY A 162 23.67 26.75 0.18
C GLY A 162 22.90 27.18 1.41
N GLU A 163 21.68 26.65 1.60
CA GLU A 163 20.86 26.91 2.79
C GLU A 163 21.02 25.76 3.80
N ASP A 164 21.04 26.09 5.09
CA ASP A 164 21.11 25.10 6.17
C ASP A 164 19.74 24.69 6.69
#